data_6c533277b43c6effd5db33b0c7bb138a
#
_entry.id   6c533277b43c6effd5db33b0c7bb138a
#
_cell.length_a   1.000
_cell.length_b   1.000
_cell.length_c   1.000
_cell.angle_alpha   90.00
_cell.angle_beta   90.00
_cell.angle_gamma   90.00
#
_symmetry.space_group_name_H-M   'P 1'
#
loop_
_entity.id
_entity.type
_entity.pdbx_description
1 polymer ?
#
loop_
_entity_poly.entity_id
_entity_poly.type
_entity_poly.pdbx_seq_one_letter_code
_entity_poly.pdbx_strand_id
1 'polypeptide(L)'
;MLRDNLLGDEKESNITSYTIYDGIMYYTKEKSAAVYRYDILHDVHLESLETDEYEDFLPSRTMISCEVRDSHLILYLANEALYKGTYASVDLDTMQIAPLNLYAKENGEDVFVVIFAEGEKDFLVRVGKFTRKRNDYGTDGTPFTYEQSFEDYVLIRKEDYWNSRPNYLRFKYYE
;
A
#
# COMPACT_ATOMS: atom_id res chain seq x y z
N MET A 1 10.11 28.18 2.24
CA MET A 1 11.48 27.66 2.33
C MET A 1 11.56 26.14 2.23
N LEU A 2 10.67 25.37 2.84
CA LEU A 2 10.60 23.90 2.61
C LEU A 2 10.24 23.49 1.16
N ARG A 3 9.61 24.37 0.41
CA ARG A 3 9.12 24.07 -0.94
C ARG A 3 10.22 23.92 -2.00
N ASP A 4 11.29 24.68 -1.88
CA ASP A 4 12.24 24.80 -2.99
C ASP A 4 13.22 23.62 -3.07
N ASN A 5 13.51 22.98 -1.92
CA ASN A 5 14.40 21.82 -1.87
C ASN A 5 13.66 20.47 -1.98
N LEU A 6 12.40 20.41 -1.52
CA LEU A 6 11.60 19.19 -1.59
C LEU A 6 11.27 18.79 -3.02
N LEU A 7 11.03 19.77 -3.88
CA LEU A 7 10.50 19.53 -5.23
C LEU A 7 11.55 19.70 -6.31
N GLY A 8 12.67 20.36 -6.02
CA GLY A 8 13.70 20.69 -7.00
C GLY A 8 13.09 21.44 -8.20
N ASP A 9 13.64 21.21 -9.39
CA ASP A 9 13.08 21.73 -10.65
C ASP A 9 11.85 20.93 -11.15
N GLU A 10 11.42 19.91 -10.40
CA GLU A 10 10.26 19.09 -10.76
C GLU A 10 8.97 19.77 -10.31
N LYS A 11 8.01 19.85 -11.22
CA LYS A 11 6.70 20.44 -10.96
C LYS A 11 5.98 19.73 -9.83
N GLU A 12 5.39 20.50 -8.91
CA GLU A 12 4.62 20.05 -7.73
C GLU A 12 3.52 19.01 -8.05
N SER A 13 3.17 18.81 -9.31
CA SER A 13 2.04 18.00 -9.78
C SER A 13 2.27 16.50 -9.79
N ASN A 14 3.46 16.01 -9.40
CA ASN A 14 3.82 14.61 -9.60
C ASN A 14 3.80 13.76 -8.33
N ILE A 15 3.61 14.35 -7.14
CA ILE A 15 3.48 13.59 -5.89
C ILE A 15 2.07 13.01 -5.81
N THR A 16 1.96 11.69 -5.74
CA THR A 16 0.66 10.98 -5.68
C THR A 16 0.24 10.63 -4.26
N SER A 17 1.18 10.37 -3.39
CA SER A 17 0.93 10.06 -1.98
C SER A 17 2.14 10.41 -1.12
N TYR A 18 1.92 10.70 0.15
CA TYR A 18 3.00 10.90 1.12
C TYR A 18 2.57 10.52 2.52
N THR A 19 3.57 10.21 3.35
CA THR A 19 3.44 10.05 4.79
C THR A 19 4.71 10.55 5.47
N ILE A 20 4.61 10.91 6.75
CA ILE A 20 5.76 11.38 7.54
C ILE A 20 5.91 10.46 8.74
N TYR A 21 7.12 9.97 8.94
CA TYR A 21 7.46 9.14 10.09
C TYR A 21 8.89 9.46 10.54
N ASP A 22 9.06 9.69 11.82
CA ASP A 22 10.34 10.01 12.48
C ASP A 22 11.18 11.09 11.75
N GLY A 23 10.50 12.18 11.36
CA GLY A 23 11.14 13.30 10.65
C GLY A 23 11.48 13.06 9.18
N ILE A 24 11.21 11.87 8.67
CA ILE A 24 11.39 11.53 7.27
C ILE A 24 10.04 11.56 6.55
N MET A 25 9.97 12.27 5.45
CA MET A 25 8.85 12.22 4.51
C MET A 25 9.12 11.13 3.48
N TYR A 26 8.22 10.16 3.42
CA TYR A 26 8.16 9.13 2.39
C TYR A 26 7.10 9.54 1.38
N TYR A 27 7.42 9.56 0.11
CA TYR A 27 6.48 9.99 -0.91
C TYR A 27 6.66 9.24 -2.22
N THR A 28 5.59 9.21 -3.00
CA THR A 28 5.54 8.55 -4.29
C THR A 28 5.24 9.56 -5.38
N LYS A 29 5.71 9.30 -6.58
CA LYS A 29 5.48 10.14 -7.76
C LYS A 29 4.71 9.35 -8.82
N GLU A 30 3.97 10.09 -9.64
CA GLU A 30 3.30 9.52 -10.81
C GLU A 30 4.29 8.81 -11.74
N LYS A 31 3.92 7.62 -12.21
CA LYS A 31 4.72 6.80 -13.14
C LYS A 31 6.10 6.39 -12.61
N SER A 32 6.29 6.39 -11.31
CA SER A 32 7.51 5.92 -10.68
C SER A 32 7.22 4.70 -9.80
N ALA A 33 8.10 3.71 -9.84
CA ALA A 33 8.07 2.55 -8.96
C ALA A 33 8.92 2.73 -7.69
N ALA A 34 9.44 3.93 -7.45
CA ALA A 34 10.28 4.24 -6.30
C ALA A 34 9.49 4.92 -5.18
N VAL A 35 9.89 4.68 -3.94
CA VAL A 35 9.55 5.51 -2.79
C VAL A 35 10.68 6.50 -2.56
N TYR A 36 10.37 7.75 -2.69
CA TYR A 36 11.29 8.85 -2.42
C TYR A 36 11.30 9.17 -0.93
N ARG A 37 12.45 9.58 -0.43
CA ARG A 37 12.67 9.90 0.98
C ARG A 37 13.27 11.28 1.13
N TYR A 38 12.75 12.03 2.09
CA TYR A 38 13.25 13.38 2.38
C TYR A 38 13.35 13.61 3.89
N ASP A 39 14.54 13.91 4.36
CA ASP A 39 14.76 14.29 5.75
C ASP A 39 14.36 15.76 5.93
N ILE A 40 13.26 15.95 6.66
CA ILE A 40 12.66 17.26 6.89
C ILE A 40 13.54 18.14 7.78
N LEU A 41 14.23 17.53 8.74
CA LEU A 41 15.05 18.27 9.71
C LEU A 41 16.35 18.79 9.09
N HIS A 42 16.97 17.99 8.24
CA HIS A 42 18.24 18.32 7.61
C HIS A 42 18.08 18.91 6.21
N ASP A 43 16.85 18.95 5.68
CA ASP A 43 16.52 19.51 4.36
C ASP A 43 17.28 18.82 3.22
N VAL A 44 17.32 17.46 3.24
CA VAL A 44 18.07 16.67 2.27
C VAL A 44 17.26 15.50 1.73
N HIS A 45 17.45 15.19 0.45
CA HIS A 45 16.95 13.95 -0.14
C HIS A 45 17.82 12.77 0.28
N LEU A 46 17.18 11.71 0.71
CA LEU A 46 17.81 10.43 0.99
C LEU A 46 17.71 9.52 -0.24
N GLU A 47 18.47 8.43 -0.22
CA GLU A 47 18.39 7.40 -1.24
C GLU A 47 16.95 6.87 -1.36
N SER A 48 16.43 6.79 -2.59
CA SER A 48 15.10 6.24 -2.87
C SER A 48 15.09 4.72 -2.67
N LEU A 49 13.92 4.19 -2.36
CA LEU A 49 13.69 2.75 -2.30
C LEU A 49 13.13 2.32 -3.66
N GLU A 50 13.93 1.58 -4.40
CA GLU A 50 13.49 1.02 -5.67
C GLU A 50 12.67 -0.25 -5.42
N THR A 51 11.55 -0.40 -6.12
CA THR A 51 10.70 -1.57 -6.02
C THR A 51 10.83 -2.50 -7.23
N ASP A 52 11.70 -2.18 -8.18
CA ASP A 52 11.88 -2.91 -9.44
C ASP A 52 12.48 -4.30 -9.26
N GLU A 53 13.18 -4.55 -8.16
CA GLU A 53 13.79 -5.86 -7.84
C GLU A 53 12.75 -6.95 -7.56
N TYR A 54 11.49 -6.57 -7.39
CA TYR A 54 10.39 -7.52 -7.23
C TYR A 54 9.92 -7.98 -8.60
N GLU A 55 10.32 -9.18 -9.03
CA GLU A 55 9.94 -9.79 -10.31
C GLU A 55 8.42 -9.84 -10.54
N ASP A 56 7.64 -9.92 -9.47
CA ASP A 56 6.18 -9.84 -9.51
C ASP A 56 5.65 -8.43 -9.78
N PHE A 57 6.51 -7.43 -9.73
CA PHE A 57 6.17 -6.04 -9.95
C PHE A 57 6.65 -5.61 -11.33
N LEU A 58 5.77 -5.48 -12.27
CA LEU A 58 6.10 -5.11 -13.66
C LEU A 58 6.59 -3.65 -13.78
N PRO A 59 7.50 -3.35 -14.73
CA PRO A 59 8.15 -2.03 -14.88
C PRO A 59 7.22 -0.82 -15.10
N SER A 60 5.96 -1.05 -15.43
CA SER A 60 4.99 0.02 -15.72
C SER A 60 4.14 0.43 -14.52
N ARG A 61 4.59 0.16 -13.29
CA ARG A 61 3.76 0.37 -12.12
C ARG A 61 3.76 1.80 -11.64
N THR A 62 2.57 2.23 -11.35
CA THR A 62 2.34 3.46 -10.60
C THR A 62 2.12 3.09 -9.15
N MET A 63 2.96 3.59 -8.27
CA MET A 63 2.71 3.51 -6.84
C MET A 63 1.57 4.48 -6.51
N ILE A 64 0.49 3.97 -5.91
CA ILE A 64 -0.71 4.78 -5.67
C ILE A 64 -0.72 5.38 -4.27
N SER A 65 -0.30 4.61 -3.28
CA SER A 65 -0.34 5.09 -1.88
C SER A 65 0.76 4.50 -1.01
N CYS A 66 1.13 5.27 0.01
CA CYS A 66 1.99 4.82 1.09
C CYS A 66 1.43 5.31 2.43
N GLU A 67 1.51 4.48 3.45
CA GLU A 67 1.20 4.83 4.83
C GLU A 67 2.12 4.08 5.80
N VAL A 68 2.38 4.68 6.96
CA VAL A 68 3.19 4.03 7.99
C VAL A 68 2.32 3.47 9.10
N ARG A 69 2.60 2.22 9.48
CA ARG A 69 2.03 1.52 10.63
C ARG A 69 3.11 0.67 11.29
N ASP A 70 3.24 0.75 12.61
CA ASP A 70 4.15 -0.10 13.41
C ASP A 70 5.58 -0.16 12.82
N SER A 71 6.18 0.98 12.53
CA SER A 71 7.52 1.11 11.88
C SER A 71 7.62 0.44 10.50
N HIS A 72 6.52 0.15 9.85
CA HIS A 72 6.48 -0.36 8.49
C HIS A 72 5.77 0.62 7.55
N LEU A 73 6.34 0.81 6.39
CA LEU A 73 5.69 1.54 5.30
C LEU A 73 4.89 0.54 4.45
N ILE A 74 3.59 0.72 4.39
CA ILE A 74 2.71 -0.08 3.53
C ILE A 74 2.62 0.61 2.18
N LEU A 75 2.87 -0.14 1.13
CA LEU A 75 2.84 0.31 -0.26
C LEU A 75 1.72 -0.38 -1.01
N TYR A 76 0.92 0.39 -1.72
CA TYR A 76 0.02 -0.14 -2.73
C TYR A 76 0.61 0.12 -4.12
N LEU A 77 0.95 -0.95 -4.80
CA LEU A 77 1.54 -0.94 -6.13
C LEU A 77 0.48 -1.33 -7.14
N ALA A 78 0.13 -0.43 -8.04
CA ALA A 78 -0.86 -0.71 -9.07
C ALA A 78 -0.23 -0.70 -10.45
N ASN A 79 -0.68 -1.61 -11.28
CA ASN A 79 -0.43 -1.62 -12.69
C ASN A 79 -1.73 -1.32 -13.43
N GLU A 80 -1.86 -0.10 -13.92
CA GLU A 80 -3.06 0.36 -14.62
C GLU A 80 -3.33 -0.43 -15.89
N ALA A 81 -2.29 -0.81 -16.63
CA ALA A 81 -2.44 -1.55 -17.88
C ALA A 81 -3.00 -2.96 -17.69
N LEU A 82 -2.72 -3.58 -16.54
CA LEU A 82 -3.18 -4.93 -16.22
C LEU A 82 -4.37 -4.93 -15.25
N TYR A 83 -4.82 -3.77 -14.77
CA TYR A 83 -5.84 -3.64 -13.74
C TYR A 83 -5.55 -4.51 -12.51
N LYS A 84 -4.29 -4.55 -12.11
CA LYS A 84 -3.82 -5.33 -10.97
C LYS A 84 -3.18 -4.40 -9.95
N GLY A 85 -3.46 -4.67 -8.68
CA GLY A 85 -2.78 -4.05 -7.56
C GLY A 85 -2.19 -5.13 -6.65
N THR A 86 -1.13 -4.78 -5.95
CA THR A 86 -0.51 -5.61 -4.93
C THR A 86 -0.05 -4.74 -3.79
N TYR A 87 0.14 -5.35 -2.63
CA TYR A 87 0.63 -4.65 -1.46
C TYR A 87 2.01 -5.20 -1.06
N ALA A 88 2.85 -4.29 -0.59
CA ALA A 88 4.13 -4.63 0.00
C ALA A 88 4.32 -3.82 1.29
N SER A 89 5.20 -4.26 2.14
CA SER A 89 5.66 -3.50 3.30
C SER A 89 7.16 -3.27 3.22
N VAL A 90 7.58 -2.13 3.74
CA VAL A 90 9.00 -1.85 4.01
C VAL A 90 9.16 -1.77 5.52
N ASP A 91 9.98 -2.62 6.08
CA ASP A 91 10.46 -2.48 7.45
C ASP A 91 11.40 -1.27 7.50
N LEU A 92 11.04 -0.22 8.22
CA LEU A 92 11.78 1.05 8.26
C LEU A 92 13.06 0.99 9.09
N ASP A 93 13.23 -0.04 9.91
CA ASP A 93 14.46 -0.25 10.68
C ASP A 93 15.54 -0.94 9.83
N THR A 94 15.13 -1.90 9.01
CA THR A 94 16.04 -2.71 8.18
C THR A 94 16.05 -2.29 6.71
N MET A 95 15.08 -1.48 6.29
CA MET A 95 14.83 -1.08 4.90
C MET A 95 14.56 -2.26 3.95
N GLN A 96 14.10 -3.39 4.49
CA GLN A 96 13.73 -4.56 3.70
C GLN A 96 12.30 -4.45 3.22
N ILE A 97 12.10 -4.75 1.94
CA ILE A 97 10.77 -4.81 1.33
C ILE A 97 10.30 -6.26 1.31
N ALA A 98 9.03 -6.48 1.68
CA ALA A 98 8.39 -7.79 1.63
C ALA A 98 6.97 -7.69 1.05
N PRO A 99 6.51 -8.68 0.27
CA PRO A 99 5.13 -8.70 -0.20
C PRO A 99 4.16 -8.95 0.96
N LEU A 100 3.03 -8.22 0.97
CA LEU A 100 1.92 -8.46 1.89
C LEU A 100 0.88 -9.37 1.22
N ASN A 101 1.05 -10.67 1.37
CA ASN A 101 0.20 -11.69 0.73
C ASN A 101 -1.20 -11.82 1.35
N LEU A 102 -1.49 -11.11 2.46
CA LEU A 102 -2.84 -10.98 3.01
C LEU A 102 -3.81 -10.30 2.03
N TYR A 103 -3.28 -9.65 1.02
CA TYR A 103 -4.03 -9.05 -0.09
C TYR A 103 -4.12 -9.97 -1.32
N ALA A 104 -3.76 -11.25 -1.16
CA ALA A 104 -3.79 -12.24 -2.23
C ALA A 104 -5.22 -12.75 -2.49
N LYS A 105 -5.37 -13.43 -3.62
CA LYS A 105 -6.63 -14.11 -3.97
C LYS A 105 -6.90 -15.27 -3.01
N GLU A 106 -8.04 -15.23 -2.36
CA GLU A 106 -8.57 -16.37 -1.61
C GLU A 106 -9.73 -16.97 -2.41
N ASN A 107 -9.68 -18.27 -2.69
CA ASN A 107 -10.72 -18.98 -3.46
C ASN A 107 -11.08 -18.34 -4.83
N GLY A 108 -10.11 -17.68 -5.47
CA GLY A 108 -10.32 -17.01 -6.76
C GLY A 108 -10.88 -15.59 -6.68
N GLU A 109 -11.17 -15.10 -5.48
CA GLU A 109 -11.59 -13.73 -5.21
C GLU A 109 -10.43 -12.86 -4.75
N ASP A 110 -10.42 -11.59 -5.15
CA ASP A 110 -9.42 -10.63 -4.65
C ASP A 110 -9.84 -10.19 -3.24
N VAL A 111 -9.09 -10.64 -2.24
CA VAL A 111 -9.27 -10.27 -0.83
C VAL A 111 -8.29 -9.17 -0.47
N PHE A 112 -8.71 -8.25 0.35
CA PHE A 112 -7.86 -7.21 0.92
C PHE A 112 -8.05 -7.14 2.44
N VAL A 113 -6.97 -6.74 3.12
CA VAL A 113 -6.95 -6.61 4.58
C VAL A 113 -6.40 -5.23 4.92
N VAL A 114 -7.25 -4.36 5.46
CA VAL A 114 -6.89 -2.98 5.77
C VAL A 114 -6.82 -2.78 7.27
N ILE A 115 -5.73 -2.24 7.76
CA ILE A 115 -5.59 -1.87 9.17
C ILE A 115 -6.59 -0.75 9.47
N PHE A 116 -7.51 -1.01 10.40
CA PHE A 116 -8.50 -0.04 10.87
C PHE A 116 -8.03 0.66 12.14
N ALA A 117 -7.44 -0.09 13.06
CA ALA A 117 -6.88 0.45 14.29
C ALA A 117 -5.66 -0.38 14.72
N GLU A 118 -4.79 0.29 15.46
CA GLU A 118 -3.56 -0.28 15.97
C GLU A 118 -3.60 -0.37 17.49
N GLY A 119 -3.39 -1.58 18.02
CA GLY A 119 -3.15 -1.85 19.42
C GLY A 119 -1.66 -2.09 19.70
N GLU A 120 -1.34 -2.42 20.94
CA GLU A 120 0.05 -2.70 21.34
C GLU A 120 0.64 -3.92 20.60
N LYS A 121 -0.12 -5.01 20.53
CA LYS A 121 0.33 -6.32 19.98
C LYS A 121 -0.44 -6.75 18.74
N ASP A 122 -1.58 -6.14 18.49
CA ASP A 122 -2.53 -6.58 17.49
C ASP A 122 -2.98 -5.41 16.63
N PHE A 123 -3.32 -5.70 15.39
CA PHE A 123 -4.12 -4.83 14.55
C PHE A 123 -5.58 -5.25 14.57
N LEU A 124 -6.48 -4.29 14.65
CA LEU A 124 -7.86 -4.48 14.23
C LEU A 124 -7.90 -4.21 12.73
N VAL A 125 -8.26 -5.23 11.96
CA VAL A 125 -8.29 -5.13 10.50
C VAL A 125 -9.70 -5.32 9.97
N ARG A 126 -9.98 -4.68 8.85
CA ARG A 126 -11.17 -4.96 8.04
C ARG A 126 -10.75 -5.89 6.91
N VAL A 127 -11.46 -7.00 6.81
CA VAL A 127 -11.31 -7.97 5.72
C VAL A 127 -12.45 -7.75 4.74
N GLY A 128 -12.13 -7.66 3.47
CA GLY A 128 -13.12 -7.43 2.42
C GLY A 128 -12.72 -8.06 1.10
N LYS A 129 -13.59 -7.89 0.12
CA LYS A 129 -13.41 -8.41 -1.23
C LYS A 129 -13.49 -7.29 -2.25
N PHE A 130 -12.71 -7.43 -3.30
CA PHE A 130 -12.85 -6.63 -4.51
C PHE A 130 -13.73 -7.37 -5.50
N THR A 131 -14.86 -6.80 -5.83
CA THR A 131 -15.71 -7.30 -6.90
C THR A 131 -15.50 -6.46 -8.14
N ARG A 132 -15.03 -7.10 -9.22
CA ARG A 132 -14.90 -6.45 -10.52
C ARG A 132 -16.27 -6.36 -11.17
N LYS A 133 -16.80 -5.17 -11.33
CA LYS A 133 -18.00 -4.91 -12.12
C LYS A 133 -17.62 -4.47 -13.52
N ARG A 134 -18.14 -5.18 -14.53
CA ARG A 134 -18.08 -4.74 -15.92
C ARG A 134 -19.19 -3.71 -16.12
N ASN A 135 -18.83 -2.51 -16.54
CA ASN A 135 -19.85 -1.56 -16.98
C ASN A 135 -20.36 -2.02 -18.34
N ASP A 136 -21.65 -2.34 -18.46
CA ASP A 136 -22.29 -2.90 -19.66
C ASP A 136 -22.49 -1.87 -20.80
N TYR A 137 -21.75 -0.79 -20.83
CA TYR A 137 -21.82 0.20 -21.90
C TYR A 137 -20.70 -0.01 -22.91
N GLY A 138 -20.95 -0.87 -23.90
CA GLY A 138 -20.14 -0.95 -25.10
C GLY A 138 -19.15 -2.11 -25.17
N THR A 139 -18.98 -2.62 -26.36
CA THR A 139 -18.17 -3.80 -26.70
C THR A 139 -16.67 -3.56 -26.73
N ASP A 140 -16.20 -2.31 -26.59
CA ASP A 140 -14.81 -1.96 -26.78
C ASP A 140 -14.29 -1.05 -25.65
N GLY A 141 -13.52 -1.63 -24.76
CA GLY A 141 -12.60 -0.87 -23.90
C GLY A 141 -13.21 -0.13 -22.72
N THR A 142 -14.40 -0.49 -22.27
CA THR A 142 -15.01 0.16 -21.09
C THR A 142 -14.23 -0.14 -19.84
N PRO A 143 -13.87 0.89 -19.04
CA PRO A 143 -13.14 0.67 -17.80
C PRO A 143 -13.97 -0.17 -16.83
N PHE A 144 -13.30 -1.12 -16.17
CA PHE A 144 -13.92 -1.86 -15.09
C PHE A 144 -13.98 -0.98 -13.86
N THR A 145 -15.10 -1.00 -13.15
CA THR A 145 -15.18 -0.46 -11.80
C THR A 145 -14.95 -1.58 -10.81
N TYR A 146 -14.17 -1.28 -9.78
CA TYR A 146 -14.00 -2.17 -8.64
C TYR A 146 -14.94 -1.70 -7.54
N GLU A 147 -15.76 -2.59 -7.06
CA GLU A 147 -16.54 -2.37 -5.85
C GLU A 147 -15.83 -3.06 -4.69
N GLN A 148 -15.56 -2.27 -3.68
CA GLN A 148 -14.94 -2.74 -2.46
C GLN A 148 -16.04 -3.01 -1.43
N SER A 149 -16.16 -4.25 -0.96
CA SER A 149 -17.05 -4.62 0.12
C SER A 149 -16.26 -5.11 1.32
N PHE A 150 -16.55 -4.57 2.50
CA PHE A 150 -15.98 -5.06 3.74
C PHE A 150 -16.93 -6.09 4.35
N GLU A 151 -16.39 -7.28 4.66
CA GLU A 151 -17.18 -8.39 5.16
C GLU A 151 -17.09 -8.56 6.68
N ASP A 152 -15.92 -8.27 7.28
CA ASP A 152 -15.71 -8.54 8.70
C ASP A 152 -14.64 -7.63 9.31
N TYR A 153 -14.69 -7.50 10.64
CA TYR A 153 -13.63 -6.93 11.47
C TYR A 153 -13.01 -8.04 12.30
N VAL A 154 -11.72 -8.19 12.24
CA VAL A 154 -10.99 -9.23 12.94
C VAL A 154 -9.71 -8.67 13.57
N LEU A 155 -9.22 -9.33 14.62
CA LEU A 155 -7.90 -9.05 15.17
C LEU A 155 -6.87 -9.95 14.51
N ILE A 156 -5.67 -9.42 14.28
CA ILE A 156 -4.51 -10.17 13.85
C ILE A 156 -3.29 -9.70 14.64
N ARG A 157 -2.43 -10.61 15.05
CA ARG A 157 -1.15 -10.25 15.65
C ARG A 157 -0.32 -9.45 14.65
N LYS A 158 0.38 -8.40 15.10
CA LYS A 158 1.26 -7.60 14.24
C LYS A 158 2.29 -8.48 13.53
N GLU A 159 2.92 -9.42 14.27
CA GLU A 159 3.87 -10.38 13.69
C GLU A 159 3.23 -11.22 12.56
N ASP A 160 2.01 -11.69 12.75
CA ASP A 160 1.31 -12.49 11.72
C ASP A 160 0.95 -11.63 10.50
N TYR A 161 0.55 -10.38 10.74
CA TYR A 161 0.25 -9.43 9.65
C TYR A 161 1.48 -9.19 8.76
N TRP A 162 2.62 -8.84 9.36
CA TRP A 162 3.85 -8.56 8.61
C TRP A 162 4.44 -9.79 7.92
N ASN A 163 4.23 -10.97 8.49
CA ASN A 163 4.63 -12.25 7.88
C ASN A 163 3.57 -12.86 6.97
N SER A 164 2.52 -12.13 6.63
CA SER A 164 1.43 -12.58 5.75
C SER A 164 0.78 -13.88 6.20
N ARG A 165 0.64 -14.10 7.53
CA ARG A 165 -0.02 -15.27 8.10
C ARG A 165 -1.47 -14.92 8.45
N PRO A 166 -2.48 -15.51 7.84
CA PRO A 166 -3.89 -15.16 8.06
C PRO A 166 -4.47 -15.75 9.35
N ASN A 167 -3.78 -15.57 10.47
CA ASN A 167 -4.19 -16.05 11.78
C ASN A 167 -5.17 -15.09 12.45
N TYR A 168 -6.36 -14.96 11.89
CA TYR A 168 -7.36 -14.02 12.37
C TYR A 168 -8.06 -14.54 13.64
N LEU A 169 -8.19 -13.62 14.62
CA LEU A 169 -9.03 -13.82 15.80
C LEU A 169 -10.37 -13.11 15.56
N ARG A 170 -11.42 -13.89 15.36
CA ARG A 170 -12.77 -13.38 15.16
C ARG A 170 -13.43 -13.05 16.50
N PHE A 171 -14.14 -11.94 16.54
CA PHE A 171 -14.97 -11.60 17.69
C PHE A 171 -16.14 -12.59 17.78
N LYS A 172 -16.37 -13.13 18.97
CA LYS A 172 -17.62 -13.83 19.27
C LYS A 172 -18.64 -12.76 19.66
N TYR A 173 -19.57 -12.47 18.79
CA TYR A 173 -20.75 -11.72 19.17
C TYR A 173 -21.59 -12.63 20.06
N TYR A 174 -21.82 -12.23 21.31
CA TYR A 174 -22.84 -12.88 22.13
C TYR A 174 -24.18 -12.26 21.66
N GLU A 175 -25.00 -13.09 21.07
CA GLU A 175 -26.43 -12.79 20.82
C GLU A 175 -27.19 -12.69 22.15
#